data_e7e6881d4dcd0a153904d86185070bd9
#
_entry.id   e7e6881d4dcd0a153904d86185070bd9
#
_cell.length_a   1.000
_cell.length_b   1.000
_cell.length_c   1.000
_cell.angle_alpha   90.00
_cell.angle_beta   90.00
_cell.angle_gamma   90.00
#
_symmetry.space_group_name_H-M   'P 1'
#
loop_
_entity.id
_entity.type
_entity.pdbx_description
1 polymer ?
#
loop_
_entity_poly.entity_id
_entity_poly.type
_entity_poly.pdbx_seq_one_letter_code
_entity_poly.pdbx_strand_id
1 'polypeptide(L)'
;RILLSFAPVSSKRNIGFLKWLGVDIPDSTEDYLAEDRKLVKDRSIEVSMSVFEDIIDHISSNRIKVPIGLNVEHIMSYNFGYSVELLQMMSKKYRQFCIETDIF
;
A
#
# COMPACT_ATOMS: atom_id res chain seq x y z
N ARG A 1 -3.89 -18.16 4.62
CA ARG A 1 -4.36 -17.01 3.86
C ARG A 1 -3.88 -15.72 4.51
N ILE A 2 -3.30 -14.83 3.72
CA ILE A 2 -2.80 -13.53 4.16
C ILE A 2 -3.53 -12.44 3.38
N LEU A 3 -4.03 -11.43 4.11
CA LEU A 3 -4.62 -10.24 3.50
C LEU A 3 -3.66 -9.07 3.70
N LEU A 4 -3.17 -8.50 2.59
CA LEU A 4 -2.34 -7.31 2.62
C LEU A 4 -3.23 -6.09 2.55
N SER A 5 -3.13 -5.21 3.54
CA SER A 5 -3.93 -4.00 3.63
C SER A 5 -3.06 -2.76 3.47
N PHE A 6 -3.51 -1.82 2.64
CA PHE A 6 -2.83 -0.56 2.40
C PHE A 6 -3.81 0.59 2.60
N ALA A 7 -3.36 1.66 3.23
CA ALA A 7 -4.16 2.85 3.48
C ALA A 7 -3.39 4.09 3.00
N PRO A 8 -3.73 4.63 1.81
CA PRO A 8 -3.04 5.82 1.32
C PRO A 8 -3.35 7.04 2.18
N VAL A 9 -2.37 7.91 2.33
CA VAL A 9 -2.50 9.16 3.06
C VAL A 9 -2.31 10.35 2.11
N SER A 10 -2.90 11.48 2.43
CA SER A 10 -2.79 12.68 1.60
C SER A 10 -2.26 13.89 2.37
N SER A 11 -2.03 13.75 3.67
CA SER A 11 -1.57 14.86 4.50
C SER A 11 -0.84 14.35 5.73
N LYS A 12 -0.08 15.24 6.35
CA LYS A 12 0.58 14.99 7.64
C LYS A 12 -0.42 14.61 8.73
N ARG A 13 -1.62 15.21 8.68
CA ARG A 13 -2.69 14.91 9.62
C ARG A 13 -3.16 13.46 9.50
N ASN A 14 -3.24 12.93 8.29
CA ASN A 14 -3.61 11.52 8.08
C ASN A 14 -2.56 10.58 8.69
N ILE A 15 -1.28 10.91 8.53
CA ILE A 15 -0.19 10.13 9.12
C ILE A 15 -0.32 10.11 10.64
N GLY A 16 -0.56 11.27 11.24
CA GLY A 16 -0.78 11.37 12.69
C GLY A 16 -1.99 10.56 13.15
N PHE A 17 -3.06 10.57 12.38
CA PHE A 17 -4.26 9.79 12.70
C PHE A 17 -3.98 8.28 12.66
N LEU A 18 -3.25 7.80 11.65
CA LEU A 18 -2.87 6.39 11.57
C LEU A 18 -2.00 5.98 12.76
N LYS A 19 -1.05 6.83 13.17
CA LYS A 19 -0.21 6.57 14.34
C LYS A 19 -1.04 6.53 15.62
N TRP A 20 -2.03 7.41 15.73
CA TRP A 20 -2.96 7.40 16.86
C TRP A 20 -3.77 6.11 16.93
N LEU A 21 -4.13 5.56 15.77
CA LEU A 21 -4.84 4.27 15.69
C LEU A 21 -3.92 3.07 16.02
N GLY A 22 -2.64 3.29 16.21
CA GLY A 22 -1.69 2.24 16.52
C GLY A 22 -0.93 1.66 15.34
N VAL A 23 -1.04 2.29 14.16
CA VAL A 23 -0.26 1.88 12.99
C VAL A 23 1.19 2.31 13.18
N ASP A 24 2.11 1.38 13.02
CA ASP A 24 3.54 1.65 13.13
C ASP A 24 4.06 2.13 11.77
N ILE A 25 4.50 3.39 11.72
CA ILE A 25 5.08 3.98 10.53
C ILE A 25 6.55 4.30 10.84
N PRO A 26 7.50 3.67 10.13
CA PRO A 26 8.92 3.97 10.35
C PRO A 26 9.22 5.46 10.15
N ASP A 27 10.11 6.01 10.98
CA ASP A 27 10.47 7.42 10.94
C ASP A 27 10.95 7.86 9.56
N SER A 28 11.76 7.04 8.90
CA SER A 28 12.25 7.34 7.55
C SER A 28 11.12 7.46 6.52
N THR A 29 10.11 6.61 6.63
CA THR A 29 8.94 6.66 5.76
C THR A 29 8.11 7.90 6.04
N GLU A 30 7.88 8.21 7.32
CA GLU A 30 7.16 9.41 7.73
C GLU A 30 7.86 10.68 7.24
N ASP A 31 9.18 10.75 7.41
CA ASP A 31 9.98 11.89 6.94
C ASP A 31 9.87 12.07 5.44
N TYR A 32 9.97 11.00 4.67
CA TYR A 32 9.83 11.03 3.22
C TYR A 32 8.45 11.52 2.80
N LEU A 33 7.38 11.01 3.43
CA LEU A 33 6.00 11.39 3.11
C LEU A 33 5.73 12.86 3.47
N ALA A 34 6.26 13.33 4.60
CA ALA A 34 5.96 14.66 5.12
C ALA A 34 6.91 15.75 4.62
N GLU A 35 7.96 15.40 3.88
CA GLU A 35 8.97 16.34 3.40
C GLU A 35 8.37 17.47 2.56
N ASP A 36 7.42 17.17 1.69
CA ASP A 36 6.73 18.15 0.86
C ASP A 36 5.22 17.95 0.98
N ARG A 37 4.53 18.96 1.51
CA ARG A 37 3.07 18.92 1.72
C ARG A 37 2.29 18.64 0.43
N LYS A 38 2.79 19.08 -0.71
CA LYS A 38 2.12 18.92 -2.00
C LYS A 38 2.27 17.51 -2.57
N LEU A 39 3.25 16.76 -2.09
CA LEU A 39 3.60 15.45 -2.64
C LEU A 39 3.21 14.28 -1.72
N VAL A 40 2.58 14.54 -0.56
CA VAL A 40 2.25 13.48 0.40
C VAL A 40 1.41 12.38 -0.26
N LYS A 41 0.38 12.75 -1.00
CA LYS A 41 -0.49 11.79 -1.70
C LYS A 41 0.30 10.94 -2.69
N ASP A 42 1.05 11.58 -3.58
CA ASP A 42 1.79 10.89 -4.63
C ASP A 42 2.87 9.98 -4.04
N ARG A 43 3.56 10.46 -3.02
CA ARG A 43 4.57 9.67 -2.31
C ARG A 43 3.95 8.50 -1.54
N SER A 44 2.75 8.69 -0.98
CA SER A 44 2.03 7.61 -0.30
C SER A 44 1.68 6.48 -1.27
N ILE A 45 1.20 6.81 -2.46
CA ILE A 45 0.91 5.82 -3.49
C ILE A 45 2.20 5.12 -3.92
N GLU A 46 3.27 5.88 -4.15
CA GLU A 46 4.58 5.35 -4.51
C GLU A 46 5.12 4.37 -3.47
N VAL A 47 5.09 4.75 -2.20
CA VAL A 47 5.56 3.89 -1.09
C VAL A 47 4.72 2.63 -1.01
N SER A 48 3.39 2.75 -1.08
CA SER A 48 2.49 1.60 -1.04
C SER A 48 2.75 0.63 -2.19
N MET A 49 2.93 1.13 -3.40
CA MET A 49 3.25 0.30 -4.57
C MET A 49 4.61 -0.36 -4.42
N SER A 50 5.61 0.36 -3.93
CA SER A 50 6.95 -0.17 -3.72
C SER A 50 6.94 -1.32 -2.70
N VAL A 51 6.27 -1.14 -1.58
CA VAL A 51 6.13 -2.18 -0.56
C VAL A 51 5.40 -3.40 -1.12
N PHE A 52 4.32 -3.17 -1.84
CA PHE A 52 3.54 -4.26 -2.44
C PHE A 52 4.39 -5.05 -3.45
N GLU A 53 5.11 -4.36 -4.34
CA GLU A 53 5.97 -5.00 -5.32
C GLU A 53 7.09 -5.82 -4.65
N ASP A 54 7.70 -5.29 -3.59
CA ASP A 54 8.73 -6.01 -2.84
C ASP A 54 8.17 -7.29 -2.21
N ILE A 55 6.95 -7.24 -1.68
CA ILE A 55 6.30 -8.41 -1.08
C ILE A 55 6.02 -9.47 -2.13
N ILE A 56 5.41 -9.10 -3.26
CA ILE A 56 5.08 -10.08 -4.29
C ILE A 56 6.34 -10.66 -4.96
N ASP A 57 7.38 -9.85 -5.13
CA ASP A 57 8.67 -10.32 -5.67
C ASP A 57 9.32 -11.33 -4.72
N HIS A 58 9.29 -11.06 -3.43
CA HIS A 58 9.81 -11.99 -2.42
C HIS A 58 9.06 -13.31 -2.44
N ILE A 59 7.74 -13.25 -2.53
CA ILE A 59 6.89 -14.45 -2.56
C ILE A 59 7.17 -15.27 -3.82
N SER A 60 7.26 -14.61 -4.98
CA SER A 60 7.56 -15.27 -6.26
C SER A 60 8.95 -15.90 -6.24
N SER A 61 9.95 -15.16 -5.78
CA SER A 61 11.35 -15.62 -5.78
C SER A 61 11.59 -16.79 -4.85
N ASN A 62 10.86 -16.86 -3.74
CA ASN A 62 11.01 -17.93 -2.75
C ASN A 62 9.96 -19.02 -2.91
N ARG A 63 9.15 -18.97 -3.96
CA ARG A 63 8.09 -19.96 -4.26
C ARG A 63 7.18 -20.22 -3.07
N ILE A 64 6.82 -19.18 -2.36
CA ILE A 64 5.91 -19.27 -1.22
C ILE A 64 4.49 -19.47 -1.75
N LYS A 65 3.83 -20.55 -1.32
CA LYS A 65 2.49 -20.92 -1.81
C LYS A 65 1.42 -20.62 -0.77
N VAL A 66 1.32 -19.37 -0.36
CA VAL A 66 0.28 -18.91 0.55
C VAL A 66 -0.69 -18.03 -0.23
N PRO A 67 -2.00 -18.31 -0.21
CA PRO A 67 -2.97 -17.43 -0.86
C PRO A 67 -2.93 -16.03 -0.25
N ILE A 68 -2.80 -15.01 -1.11
CA ILE A 68 -2.68 -13.61 -0.69
C ILE A 68 -3.85 -12.84 -1.28
N GLY A 69 -4.55 -12.11 -0.42
CA GLY A 69 -5.57 -11.16 -0.82
C GLY A 69 -5.07 -9.73 -0.69
N LEU A 70 -5.72 -8.82 -1.37
CA LEU A 70 -5.39 -7.41 -1.39
C LEU A 70 -6.56 -6.60 -0.90
N ASN A 71 -6.30 -5.66 0.01
CA ASN A 71 -7.29 -4.72 0.52
C ASN A 71 -6.69 -3.31 0.51
N VAL A 72 -7.42 -2.36 -0.03
CA VAL A 72 -7.05 -0.95 0.07
C VAL A 72 -8.12 -0.24 0.89
N GLU A 73 -7.72 0.32 2.01
CA GLU A 73 -8.60 1.00 2.93
C GLU A 73 -8.59 2.51 2.67
N HIS A 74 -9.75 3.15 2.83
CA HIS A 74 -9.80 4.60 2.90
C HIS A 74 -10.33 4.98 4.28
N ILE A 75 -9.50 5.68 5.04
CA ILE A 75 -9.83 6.05 6.42
C ILE A 75 -10.61 7.36 6.45
N MET A 76 -10.28 8.26 5.54
CA MET A 76 -10.94 9.55 5.41
C MET A 76 -11.71 9.62 4.11
N SER A 77 -12.96 10.10 4.16
CA SER A 77 -13.84 10.16 2.98
C SER A 77 -13.21 10.94 1.82
N TYR A 78 -12.45 11.98 2.10
CA TYR A 78 -11.79 12.78 1.06
C TYR A 78 -10.60 12.06 0.40
N ASN A 79 -10.17 10.92 0.94
CA ASN A 79 -9.11 10.10 0.36
C ASN A 79 -9.66 9.01 -0.57
N PHE A 80 -10.97 8.95 -0.77
CA PHE A 80 -11.58 7.87 -1.55
C PHE A 80 -11.01 7.77 -2.96
N GLY A 81 -10.85 8.89 -3.65
CA GLY A 81 -10.27 8.91 -5.00
C GLY A 81 -8.85 8.34 -5.05
N TYR A 82 -8.04 8.64 -4.04
CA TYR A 82 -6.68 8.13 -3.93
C TYR A 82 -6.65 6.64 -3.65
N SER A 83 -7.58 6.16 -2.83
CA SER A 83 -7.71 4.74 -2.53
C SER A 83 -8.13 3.96 -3.78
N VAL A 84 -9.05 4.50 -4.58
CA VAL A 84 -9.46 3.90 -5.85
C VAL A 84 -8.27 3.85 -6.83
N GLU A 85 -7.52 4.93 -6.95
CA GLU A 85 -6.33 5.00 -7.81
C GLU A 85 -5.31 3.93 -7.41
N LEU A 86 -4.99 3.84 -6.12
CA LEU A 86 -4.06 2.85 -5.61
C LEU A 86 -4.57 1.43 -5.86
N LEU A 87 -5.85 1.19 -5.61
CA LEU A 87 -6.47 -0.13 -5.83
C LEU A 87 -6.37 -0.54 -7.30
N GLN A 88 -6.61 0.38 -8.22
CA GLN A 88 -6.50 0.10 -9.66
C GLN A 88 -5.06 -0.27 -10.04
N MET A 89 -4.08 0.45 -9.55
CA MET A 89 -2.66 0.17 -9.81
C MET A 89 -2.25 -1.18 -9.22
N MET A 90 -2.62 -1.44 -7.99
CA MET A 90 -2.30 -2.70 -7.30
C MET A 90 -3.00 -3.89 -7.93
N SER A 91 -4.27 -3.74 -8.31
CA SER A 91 -5.04 -4.82 -8.94
C SER A 91 -4.40 -5.32 -10.21
N LYS A 92 -3.85 -4.42 -11.01
CA LYS A 92 -3.16 -4.77 -12.25
C LYS A 92 -1.94 -5.65 -11.98
N LYS A 93 -1.11 -5.25 -11.01
CA LYS A 93 0.06 -6.01 -10.59
C LYS A 93 -0.32 -7.34 -9.94
N TYR A 94 -1.36 -7.33 -9.12
CA TYR A 94 -1.86 -8.51 -8.43
C TYR A 94 -2.35 -9.58 -9.41
N ARG A 95 -3.10 -9.17 -10.43
CA ARG A 95 -3.57 -10.11 -11.46
C ARG A 95 -2.41 -10.75 -12.20
N GLN A 96 -1.42 -9.95 -12.57
CA GLN A 96 -0.22 -10.47 -13.22
C GLN A 96 0.52 -11.46 -12.32
N PHE A 97 0.67 -11.12 -11.06
CA PHE A 97 1.28 -11.98 -10.06
C PHE A 97 0.54 -13.32 -9.94
N CYS A 98 -0.79 -13.31 -9.88
CA CYS A 98 -1.59 -14.52 -9.79
C CYS A 98 -1.43 -15.42 -11.03
N ILE A 99 -1.35 -14.82 -12.22
CA ILE A 99 -1.17 -15.56 -13.48
C ILE A 99 0.23 -16.19 -13.51
N GLU A 100 1.25 -15.45 -13.16
CA GLU A 100 2.65 -15.91 -13.24
C GLU A 100 2.99 -16.97 -12.20
N THR A 101 2.39 -16.89 -11.02
CA THR A 101 2.70 -17.80 -9.93
C THR A 101 1.74 -18.96 -9.78
N ASP A 102 0.60 -18.91 -10.48
CA ASP A 102 -0.44 -19.93 -10.40
C ASP A 102 -0.87 -20.23 -8.96
N ILE A 103 -0.95 -19.20 -8.12
CA ILE A 103 -1.32 -19.33 -6.70
C ILE A 103 -2.84 -19.47 -6.53
N PHE A 104 -3.62 -19.07 -7.52
CA PHE A 104 -5.08 -19.11 -7.52
C PHE A 104 -5.62 -19.91 -8.67
#